data_d4b744ae248f1176927e8f5b2d14df75
#
_entry.id   d4b744ae248f1176927e8f5b2d14df75
#
_cell.length_a   1.000
_cell.length_b   1.000
_cell.length_c   1.000
_cell.angle_alpha   90.00
_cell.angle_beta   90.00
_cell.angle_gamma   90.00
#
_symmetry.space_group_name_H-M   'P 1'
#
loop_
_entity.id
_entity.type
_entity.pdbx_description
1 polymer ?
#
loop_
_entity_poly.entity_id
_entity_poly.type
_entity_poly.pdbx_seq_one_letter_code
_entity_poly.pdbx_strand_id
1 'polypeptide(L)'
;MEKKPEKKFIPVMLTPFKDNSEVDFDCLTRLTEMYIESGVKGLFANCQSSEMYELSDVEKLSIVKHTIKITNEKVPVVAVGNFGKTIAGQAEFMNRIYDTGVQAVIIVTSLVAQKNESSKIFEDRVFQLFELTGKMPLGFYECPEPYKRILSAEQLKKFVATGRVIYHKDTCLDIGSVREKLNATKASPSFGLYDAYVINAVESLKAGAAGLSCIQGNFFPELIVWLCDHFDDDASQEALHKVQHFLRDNMEVMHNSYPAVAKYYLRKSGFNMSIFTRSSTGVFTNDMKGKLDRLFEQYGSLKENIAMQDLKLLQ
;
A
#
# COMPACT_ATOMS: atom_id res chain seq x y z
N MET A 1 14.73 -12.82 -26.24
CA MET A 1 14.46 -11.61 -25.43
C MET A 1 14.19 -12.06 -23.99
N GLU A 2 14.99 -11.65 -23.03
CA GLU A 2 14.68 -11.90 -21.63
C GLU A 2 13.35 -11.20 -21.29
N LYS A 3 12.44 -11.96 -20.65
CA LYS A 3 11.14 -11.43 -20.25
C LYS A 3 11.39 -10.37 -19.16
N LYS A 4 11.02 -9.12 -19.42
CA LYS A 4 11.11 -8.04 -18.41
C LYS A 4 10.39 -8.50 -17.14
N PRO A 5 10.94 -8.23 -15.93
CA PRO A 5 10.27 -8.61 -14.70
C PRO A 5 8.91 -7.90 -14.59
N GLU A 6 7.89 -8.67 -14.26
CA GLU A 6 6.52 -8.18 -14.04
C GLU A 6 6.51 -7.14 -12.93
N LYS A 7 5.91 -5.99 -13.16
CA LYS A 7 5.68 -4.97 -12.13
C LYS A 7 4.36 -5.24 -11.42
N LYS A 8 4.34 -4.99 -10.12
CA LYS A 8 3.23 -5.39 -9.27
C LYS A 8 2.55 -4.17 -8.66
N PHE A 9 1.24 -4.14 -8.69
CA PHE A 9 0.51 -3.25 -7.82
C PHE A 9 0.03 -4.00 -6.58
N ILE A 10 0.35 -3.45 -5.39
CA ILE A 10 -0.07 -3.97 -4.08
C ILE A 10 -0.85 -2.87 -3.36
N PRO A 11 -2.19 -2.82 -3.48
CA PRO A 11 -3.00 -1.79 -2.85
C PRO A 11 -2.92 -1.83 -1.33
N VAL A 12 -2.92 -0.64 -0.74
CA VAL A 12 -3.05 -0.42 0.71
C VAL A 12 -4.54 -0.46 1.07
N MET A 13 -5.02 -1.57 1.57
CA MET A 13 -6.45 -1.83 1.75
C MET A 13 -7.11 -0.87 2.74
N LEU A 14 -8.35 -0.46 2.46
CA LEU A 14 -9.23 0.20 3.41
C LEU A 14 -9.84 -0.82 4.37
N THR A 15 -10.25 -0.35 5.56
CA THR A 15 -11.17 -1.09 6.42
C THR A 15 -12.57 -0.48 6.29
N PRO A 16 -13.53 -1.21 5.74
CA PRO A 16 -14.92 -0.80 5.79
C PRO A 16 -15.47 -0.89 7.19
N PHE A 17 -16.22 0.12 7.61
CA PHE A 17 -16.96 0.10 8.86
C PHE A 17 -18.46 0.28 8.58
N LYS A 18 -19.28 -0.26 9.46
CA LYS A 18 -20.70 0.08 9.55
C LYS A 18 -20.86 1.43 10.24
N ASP A 19 -22.05 2.04 10.14
CA ASP A 19 -22.33 3.32 10.80
C ASP A 19 -22.28 3.24 12.36
N ASN A 20 -22.39 2.04 12.92
CA ASN A 20 -22.19 1.77 14.34
C ASN A 20 -20.70 1.55 14.74
N SER A 21 -19.78 1.86 13.84
CA SER A 21 -18.33 1.72 14.00
C SER A 21 -17.77 0.29 13.98
N GLU A 22 -18.59 -0.75 13.86
CA GLU A 22 -18.09 -2.13 13.71
C GLU A 22 -17.44 -2.34 12.34
N VAL A 23 -16.48 -3.26 12.26
CA VAL A 23 -15.90 -3.68 10.97
C VAL A 23 -16.98 -4.36 10.13
N ASP A 24 -17.14 -3.92 8.88
CA ASP A 24 -18.05 -4.51 7.92
C ASP A 24 -17.33 -5.58 7.09
N PHE A 25 -17.39 -6.82 7.55
CA PHE A 25 -16.74 -7.95 6.89
C PHE A 25 -17.37 -8.33 5.54
N ASP A 26 -18.66 -8.08 5.34
CA ASP A 26 -19.32 -8.31 4.04
C ASP A 26 -18.81 -7.31 3.00
N CYS A 27 -18.68 -6.05 3.40
CA CYS A 27 -18.07 -5.03 2.56
C CYS A 27 -16.57 -5.30 2.33
N LEU A 28 -15.83 -5.78 3.34
CA LEU A 28 -14.43 -6.17 3.21
C LEU A 28 -14.23 -7.33 2.23
N THR A 29 -15.16 -8.29 2.20
CA THR A 29 -15.16 -9.37 1.20
C THR A 29 -15.21 -8.79 -0.20
N ARG A 30 -16.23 -7.99 -0.51
CA ARG A 30 -16.40 -7.38 -1.83
C ARG A 30 -15.23 -6.49 -2.22
N LEU A 31 -14.69 -5.72 -1.26
CA LEU A 31 -13.52 -4.87 -1.49
C LEU A 31 -12.28 -5.71 -1.84
N THR A 32 -12.08 -6.84 -1.18
CA THR A 32 -10.99 -7.77 -1.47
C THR A 32 -11.13 -8.38 -2.87
N GLU A 33 -12.34 -8.82 -3.22
CA GLU A 33 -12.67 -9.35 -4.55
C GLU A 33 -12.45 -8.32 -5.65
N MET A 34 -12.90 -7.08 -5.45
CA MET A 34 -12.68 -5.96 -6.38
C MET A 34 -11.19 -5.75 -6.67
N TYR A 35 -10.33 -5.74 -5.65
CA TYR A 35 -8.89 -5.61 -5.89
C TYR A 35 -8.35 -6.78 -6.72
N ILE A 36 -8.75 -8.03 -6.40
CA ILE A 36 -8.30 -9.21 -7.14
C ILE A 36 -8.75 -9.14 -8.60
N GLU A 37 -10.01 -8.78 -8.84
CA GLU A 37 -10.59 -8.62 -10.18
C GLU A 37 -9.92 -7.52 -10.99
N SER A 38 -9.42 -6.48 -10.32
CA SER A 38 -8.63 -5.41 -10.95
C SER A 38 -7.23 -5.86 -11.40
N GLY A 39 -6.81 -7.10 -11.11
CA GLY A 39 -5.54 -7.67 -11.55
C GLY A 39 -4.35 -7.36 -10.65
N VAL A 40 -4.57 -6.94 -9.39
CA VAL A 40 -3.48 -6.68 -8.43
C VAL A 40 -2.64 -7.94 -8.18
N LYS A 41 -1.37 -7.76 -7.79
CA LYS A 41 -0.42 -8.86 -7.59
C LYS A 41 -0.09 -9.13 -6.11
N GLY A 42 -0.88 -8.60 -5.22
CA GLY A 42 -0.81 -8.75 -3.77
C GLY A 42 -1.73 -7.76 -3.08
N LEU A 43 -1.90 -7.91 -1.77
CA LEU A 43 -2.71 -7.02 -0.95
C LEU A 43 -1.92 -6.61 0.29
N PHE A 44 -2.01 -5.34 0.68
CA PHE A 44 -1.46 -4.85 1.94
C PHE A 44 -2.61 -4.57 2.90
N ALA A 45 -2.95 -5.58 3.70
CA ALA A 45 -3.92 -5.47 4.76
C ALA A 45 -3.31 -4.85 6.02
N ASN A 46 -4.14 -4.29 6.90
CA ASN A 46 -3.72 -3.74 8.18
C ASN A 46 -2.55 -2.75 8.05
N CYS A 47 -2.78 -1.67 7.31
CA CYS A 47 -1.85 -0.55 7.12
C CYS A 47 -2.49 0.77 7.55
N GLN A 48 -1.86 1.92 7.33
CA GLN A 48 -2.44 3.22 7.68
C GLN A 48 -3.78 3.47 6.97
N SER A 49 -3.91 3.08 5.70
CA SER A 49 -5.18 3.17 4.96
C SER A 49 -6.30 2.33 5.57
N SER A 50 -5.94 1.26 6.26
CA SER A 50 -6.87 0.42 7.02
C SER A 50 -7.24 0.99 8.39
N GLU A 51 -6.78 2.20 8.72
CA GLU A 51 -6.96 2.83 10.03
C GLU A 51 -6.38 1.97 11.17
N MET A 52 -5.22 1.35 10.94
CA MET A 52 -4.62 0.32 11.79
C MET A 52 -4.38 0.75 13.24
N TYR A 53 -4.24 2.04 13.51
CA TYR A 53 -4.04 2.57 14.86
C TYR A 53 -5.34 2.64 15.66
N GLU A 54 -6.49 2.67 14.98
CA GLU A 54 -7.83 2.72 15.55
C GLU A 54 -8.48 1.33 15.71
N LEU A 55 -7.78 0.28 15.31
CA LEU A 55 -8.22 -1.10 15.42
C LEU A 55 -7.68 -1.75 16.69
N SER A 56 -8.51 -2.51 17.37
CA SER A 56 -8.07 -3.42 18.44
C SER A 56 -7.21 -4.55 17.84
N ASP A 57 -6.41 -5.21 18.68
CA ASP A 57 -5.58 -6.34 18.23
C ASP A 57 -6.41 -7.50 17.69
N VAL A 58 -7.61 -7.71 18.23
CA VAL A 58 -8.55 -8.73 17.74
C VAL A 58 -9.05 -8.37 16.34
N GLU A 59 -9.40 -7.11 16.10
CA GLU A 59 -9.85 -6.64 14.79
C GLU A 59 -8.75 -6.72 13.74
N LYS A 60 -7.50 -6.30 14.08
CA LYS A 60 -6.34 -6.43 13.18
C LYS A 60 -6.17 -7.87 12.69
N LEU A 61 -6.16 -8.83 13.63
CA LEU A 61 -6.03 -10.25 13.30
C LEU A 61 -7.23 -10.78 12.49
N SER A 62 -8.45 -10.37 12.84
CA SER A 62 -9.67 -10.81 12.17
C SER A 62 -9.74 -10.30 10.73
N ILE A 63 -9.37 -9.02 10.49
CA ILE A 63 -9.31 -8.42 9.15
C ILE A 63 -8.29 -9.17 8.28
N VAL A 64 -7.08 -9.41 8.80
CA VAL A 64 -6.03 -10.09 8.05
C VAL A 64 -6.45 -11.53 7.72
N LYS A 65 -6.97 -12.29 8.70
CA LYS A 65 -7.47 -13.66 8.49
C LYS A 65 -8.61 -13.70 7.45
N HIS A 66 -9.53 -12.74 7.54
CA HIS A 66 -10.64 -12.63 6.59
C HIS A 66 -10.15 -12.36 5.17
N THR A 67 -9.25 -11.38 5.02
CA THR A 67 -8.64 -11.06 3.72
C THR A 67 -7.96 -12.29 3.11
N ILE A 68 -7.12 -13.00 3.88
CA ILE A 68 -6.43 -14.23 3.42
C ILE A 68 -7.43 -15.29 2.98
N LYS A 69 -8.51 -15.50 3.75
CA LYS A 69 -9.58 -16.45 3.37
C LYS A 69 -10.20 -16.10 2.02
N ILE A 70 -10.46 -14.81 1.76
CA ILE A 70 -11.08 -14.37 0.50
C ILE A 70 -10.09 -14.41 -0.67
N THR A 71 -8.81 -14.10 -0.45
CA THR A 71 -7.81 -14.25 -1.52
C THR A 71 -7.70 -15.68 -2.03
N ASN A 72 -7.93 -16.66 -1.16
CA ASN A 72 -7.87 -18.08 -1.50
C ASN A 72 -6.62 -18.41 -2.34
N GLU A 73 -5.46 -17.95 -1.88
CA GLU A 73 -4.14 -18.11 -2.52
C GLU A 73 -3.96 -17.45 -3.91
N LYS A 74 -4.96 -16.76 -4.44
CA LYS A 74 -4.86 -16.09 -5.75
C LYS A 74 -3.78 -15.01 -5.77
N VAL A 75 -3.62 -14.28 -4.65
CA VAL A 75 -2.60 -13.24 -4.47
C VAL A 75 -2.07 -13.27 -3.04
N PRO A 76 -0.78 -12.95 -2.82
CA PRO A 76 -0.21 -12.86 -1.49
C PRO A 76 -0.76 -11.68 -0.70
N VAL A 77 -0.79 -11.83 0.63
CA VAL A 77 -1.17 -10.76 1.56
C VAL A 77 0.03 -10.41 2.44
N VAL A 78 0.30 -9.13 2.61
CA VAL A 78 1.23 -8.60 3.61
C VAL A 78 0.47 -7.74 4.61
N ALA A 79 0.93 -7.66 5.85
CA ALA A 79 0.26 -6.88 6.89
C ALA A 79 1.26 -6.31 7.92
N VAL A 80 0.96 -5.13 8.46
CA VAL A 80 1.74 -4.58 9.59
C VAL A 80 1.53 -5.45 10.82
N GLY A 81 2.64 -5.77 11.50
CA GLY A 81 2.61 -6.61 12.70
C GLY A 81 3.37 -6.10 13.91
N ASN A 82 4.20 -5.07 13.79
CA ASN A 82 5.03 -4.62 14.91
C ASN A 82 4.30 -3.63 15.84
N PHE A 83 3.11 -4.04 16.33
CA PHE A 83 2.40 -3.33 17.38
C PHE A 83 2.84 -3.85 18.75
N GLY A 84 3.06 -2.93 19.69
CA GLY A 84 3.50 -3.25 21.04
C GLY A 84 4.38 -2.15 21.63
N LYS A 85 4.41 -2.09 22.96
CA LYS A 85 5.19 -1.07 23.69
C LYS A 85 6.67 -1.41 23.82
N THR A 86 7.02 -2.68 23.70
CA THR A 86 8.40 -3.19 23.80
C THR A 86 8.74 -4.00 22.56
N ILE A 87 10.03 -4.16 22.26
CA ILE A 87 10.49 -4.98 21.14
C ILE A 87 9.99 -6.43 21.25
N ALA A 88 10.01 -6.99 22.46
CA ALA A 88 9.46 -8.34 22.70
C ALA A 88 7.93 -8.40 22.43
N GLY A 89 7.16 -7.40 22.88
CA GLY A 89 5.73 -7.33 22.60
C GLY A 89 5.43 -7.12 21.11
N GLN A 90 6.26 -6.34 20.41
CA GLN A 90 6.16 -6.21 18.95
C GLN A 90 6.41 -7.56 18.27
N ALA A 91 7.47 -8.29 18.65
CA ALA A 91 7.77 -9.60 18.08
C ALA A 91 6.66 -10.62 18.35
N GLU A 92 6.06 -10.61 19.55
CA GLU A 92 4.92 -11.46 19.89
C GLU A 92 3.72 -11.19 18.96
N PHE A 93 3.37 -9.92 18.74
CA PHE A 93 2.27 -9.58 17.87
C PHE A 93 2.59 -9.87 16.39
N MET A 94 3.86 -9.69 15.97
CA MET A 94 4.33 -10.09 14.63
C MET A 94 4.12 -11.60 14.40
N ASN A 95 4.44 -12.44 15.37
CA ASN A 95 4.19 -13.89 15.29
C ASN A 95 2.68 -14.18 15.13
N ARG A 96 1.81 -13.52 15.91
CA ARG A 96 0.35 -13.67 15.77
C ARG A 96 -0.18 -13.24 14.38
N ILE A 97 0.39 -12.18 13.79
CA ILE A 97 0.05 -11.77 12.41
C ILE A 97 0.58 -12.81 11.41
N TYR A 98 1.80 -13.31 11.60
CA TYR A 98 2.38 -14.33 10.72
C TYR A 98 1.56 -15.65 10.73
N ASP A 99 1.07 -16.07 11.89
CA ASP A 99 0.21 -17.25 12.07
C ASP A 99 -1.14 -17.12 11.34
N THR A 100 -1.52 -15.94 10.87
CA THR A 100 -2.69 -15.77 10.01
C THR A 100 -2.47 -16.27 8.59
N GLY A 101 -1.21 -16.50 8.17
CA GLY A 101 -0.85 -16.96 6.82
C GLY A 101 -0.40 -15.84 5.87
N VAL A 102 -0.02 -14.65 6.36
CA VAL A 102 0.56 -13.59 5.52
C VAL A 102 1.90 -14.02 4.92
N GLN A 103 2.19 -13.57 3.69
CA GLN A 103 3.46 -13.83 3.02
C GLN A 103 4.63 -13.14 3.74
N ALA A 104 4.43 -11.95 4.26
CA ALA A 104 5.41 -11.22 5.04
C ALA A 104 4.73 -10.33 6.09
N VAL A 105 5.39 -10.19 7.24
CA VAL A 105 4.98 -9.23 8.26
C VAL A 105 5.74 -7.92 8.06
N ILE A 106 5.00 -6.82 8.02
CA ILE A 106 5.55 -5.50 7.73
C ILE A 106 5.87 -4.78 9.03
N ILE A 107 7.09 -4.25 9.10
CA ILE A 107 7.61 -3.43 10.20
C ILE A 107 7.41 -1.96 9.82
N VAL A 108 6.59 -1.25 10.57
CA VAL A 108 6.52 0.21 10.50
C VAL A 108 7.77 0.77 11.18
N THR A 109 8.57 1.50 10.40
CA THR A 109 9.88 2.00 10.85
C THR A 109 9.80 2.92 12.06
N SER A 110 8.78 3.77 12.14
CA SER A 110 8.56 4.71 13.25
C SER A 110 8.11 4.06 14.55
N LEU A 111 7.62 2.80 14.54
CA LEU A 111 7.26 2.08 15.76
C LEU A 111 8.45 1.38 16.44
N VAL A 112 9.58 1.23 15.74
CA VAL A 112 10.77 0.54 16.28
C VAL A 112 11.58 1.44 17.22
N ALA A 113 11.66 2.73 16.90
CA ALA A 113 12.44 3.69 17.68
C ALA A 113 11.72 5.04 17.72
N GLN A 114 11.98 5.83 18.75
CA GLN A 114 11.41 7.18 18.86
C GLN A 114 12.09 8.15 17.88
N LYS A 115 11.43 9.26 17.58
CA LYS A 115 11.90 10.24 16.59
C LYS A 115 13.30 10.78 16.88
N ASN A 116 13.63 10.96 18.15
CA ASN A 116 14.92 11.52 18.63
C ASN A 116 15.99 10.45 18.89
N GLU A 117 15.66 9.15 18.74
CA GLU A 117 16.65 8.08 18.92
C GLU A 117 17.51 7.90 17.66
N SER A 118 18.78 7.57 17.87
CA SER A 118 19.78 7.44 16.82
C SER A 118 19.47 6.30 15.83
N SER A 119 20.06 6.37 14.64
CA SER A 119 20.01 5.30 13.65
C SER A 119 20.56 3.99 14.19
N LYS A 120 21.60 4.03 15.05
CA LYS A 120 22.14 2.83 15.67
C LYS A 120 21.13 2.12 16.57
N ILE A 121 20.44 2.85 17.45
CA ILE A 121 19.39 2.29 18.31
C ILE A 121 18.27 1.66 17.46
N PHE A 122 17.87 2.33 16.39
CA PHE A 122 16.88 1.79 15.45
C PHE A 122 17.38 0.48 14.80
N GLU A 123 18.61 0.45 14.28
CA GLU A 123 19.17 -0.75 13.65
C GLU A 123 19.28 -1.90 14.65
N ASP A 124 19.79 -1.65 15.85
CA ASP A 124 19.93 -2.67 16.91
C ASP A 124 18.55 -3.29 17.24
N ARG A 125 17.50 -2.48 17.36
CA ARG A 125 16.14 -2.96 17.62
C ARG A 125 15.55 -3.73 16.43
N VAL A 126 15.82 -3.32 15.20
CA VAL A 126 15.42 -4.09 14.02
C VAL A 126 16.06 -5.47 14.04
N PHE A 127 17.35 -5.58 14.34
CA PHE A 127 18.00 -6.87 14.45
C PHE A 127 17.46 -7.71 15.62
N GLN A 128 17.11 -7.10 16.75
CA GLN A 128 16.42 -7.79 17.85
C GLN A 128 15.06 -8.36 17.38
N LEU A 129 14.26 -7.60 16.61
CA LEU A 129 13.02 -8.12 16.02
C LEU A 129 13.32 -9.31 15.09
N PHE A 130 14.39 -9.24 14.30
CA PHE A 130 14.79 -10.35 13.43
C PHE A 130 15.13 -11.61 14.24
N GLU A 131 15.86 -11.48 15.33
CA GLU A 131 16.17 -12.60 16.22
C GLU A 131 14.92 -13.22 16.84
N LEU A 132 14.02 -12.38 17.38
CA LEU A 132 12.81 -12.81 18.09
C LEU A 132 11.74 -13.41 17.16
N THR A 133 11.81 -13.15 15.85
CA THR A 133 10.83 -13.63 14.85
C THR A 133 11.39 -14.75 13.96
N GLY A 134 12.55 -15.29 14.27
CA GLY A 134 13.14 -16.47 13.61
C GLY A 134 13.32 -16.31 12.10
N LYS A 135 12.68 -17.18 11.30
CA LYS A 135 12.79 -17.19 9.82
C LYS A 135 11.63 -16.49 9.11
N MET A 136 10.77 -15.80 9.83
CA MET A 136 9.61 -15.10 9.28
C MET A 136 10.05 -14.13 8.16
N PRO A 137 9.41 -14.17 6.96
CA PRO A 137 9.63 -13.14 5.94
C PRO A 137 9.13 -11.79 6.43
N LEU A 138 9.90 -10.75 6.17
CA LEU A 138 9.65 -9.40 6.69
C LEU A 138 9.59 -8.37 5.56
N GLY A 139 9.01 -7.24 5.87
CA GLY A 139 9.07 -6.04 5.05
C GLY A 139 9.15 -4.78 5.90
N PHE A 140 9.36 -3.64 5.25
CA PHE A 140 9.34 -2.33 5.89
C PHE A 140 8.27 -1.43 5.28
N TYR A 141 7.75 -0.56 6.12
CA TYR A 141 6.87 0.53 5.72
C TYR A 141 7.30 1.82 6.41
N GLU A 142 7.68 2.82 5.63
CA GLU A 142 8.00 4.17 6.09
C GLU A 142 6.70 4.96 6.34
N CYS A 143 5.87 4.47 7.29
CA CYS A 143 4.59 5.07 7.62
C CYS A 143 4.79 6.52 8.11
N PRO A 144 4.00 7.50 7.63
CA PRO A 144 4.11 8.88 8.09
C PRO A 144 3.71 9.08 9.55
N GLU A 145 2.93 8.15 10.13
CA GLU A 145 2.49 8.20 11.52
C GLU A 145 3.11 7.07 12.37
N PRO A 146 3.39 7.36 13.66
CA PRO A 146 3.25 8.63 14.39
C PRO A 146 4.26 9.71 13.96
N TYR A 147 5.28 9.35 13.22
CA TYR A 147 6.23 10.23 12.53
C TYR A 147 6.92 9.46 11.40
N LYS A 148 7.37 10.16 10.36
CA LYS A 148 8.04 9.51 9.24
C LYS A 148 9.51 9.22 9.57
N ARG A 149 9.91 7.93 9.48
CA ARG A 149 11.32 7.50 9.52
C ARG A 149 11.67 6.81 8.21
N ILE A 150 12.46 7.51 7.40
CA ILE A 150 12.94 7.01 6.11
C ILE A 150 14.19 6.16 6.34
N LEU A 151 14.27 5.00 5.68
CA LEU A 151 15.48 4.18 5.64
C LEU A 151 16.47 4.77 4.64
N SER A 152 17.74 4.86 5.04
CA SER A 152 18.80 5.11 4.07
C SER A 152 19.03 3.88 3.19
N ALA A 153 19.63 4.10 2.01
CA ALA A 153 20.01 3.00 1.12
C ALA A 153 20.94 1.99 1.80
N GLU A 154 21.85 2.48 2.67
CA GLU A 154 22.77 1.62 3.42
C GLU A 154 22.05 0.78 4.47
N GLN A 155 21.13 1.37 5.24
CA GLN A 155 20.30 0.64 6.21
C GLN A 155 19.49 -0.45 5.51
N LEU A 156 18.80 -0.09 4.43
CA LEU A 156 17.98 -1.04 3.67
C LEU A 156 18.83 -2.19 3.13
N LYS A 157 20.04 -1.90 2.59
CA LYS A 157 21.00 -2.90 2.15
C LYS A 157 21.37 -3.88 3.26
N LYS A 158 21.69 -3.39 4.46
CA LYS A 158 22.03 -4.24 5.62
C LYS A 158 20.89 -5.20 5.97
N PHE A 159 19.66 -4.70 6.00
CA PHE A 159 18.49 -5.51 6.35
C PHE A 159 18.15 -6.54 5.27
N VAL A 160 18.17 -6.12 4.01
CA VAL A 160 17.90 -7.00 2.86
C VAL A 160 18.97 -8.10 2.72
N ALA A 161 20.24 -7.82 3.05
CA ALA A 161 21.33 -8.79 3.02
C ALA A 161 21.12 -9.98 3.98
N THR A 162 20.22 -9.88 4.95
CA THR A 162 19.85 -11.01 5.82
C THR A 162 19.02 -12.08 5.11
N GLY A 163 18.53 -11.81 3.90
CA GLY A 163 17.65 -12.68 3.13
C GLY A 163 16.21 -12.75 3.64
N ARG A 164 15.89 -12.01 4.72
CA ARG A 164 14.54 -12.03 5.34
C ARG A 164 13.61 -10.94 4.84
N VAL A 165 14.16 -9.79 4.41
CA VAL A 165 13.38 -8.65 3.96
C VAL A 165 13.07 -8.81 2.48
N ILE A 166 11.78 -9.03 2.18
CA ILE A 166 11.29 -9.27 0.81
C ILE A 166 10.41 -8.13 0.28
N TYR A 167 10.02 -7.18 1.13
CA TYR A 167 9.11 -6.10 0.79
C TYR A 167 9.56 -4.78 1.43
N HIS A 168 9.47 -3.69 0.69
CA HIS A 168 9.65 -2.33 1.22
C HIS A 168 8.65 -1.38 0.57
N LYS A 169 7.74 -0.79 1.37
CA LYS A 169 6.90 0.32 0.92
C LYS A 169 7.62 1.63 1.19
N ASP A 170 8.12 2.23 0.11
CA ASP A 170 8.83 3.50 0.13
C ASP A 170 7.84 4.68 0.13
N THR A 171 8.06 5.65 1.01
CA THR A 171 7.28 6.88 1.08
C THR A 171 8.17 8.12 1.17
N CYS A 172 9.43 8.04 0.71
CA CYS A 172 10.38 9.14 0.80
C CYS A 172 10.00 10.33 -0.10
N LEU A 173 9.18 10.12 -1.14
CA LEU A 173 8.71 11.11 -2.11
C LEU A 173 9.83 11.69 -3.01
N ASP A 174 11.02 11.09 -2.98
CA ASP A 174 12.20 11.53 -3.71
C ASP A 174 12.75 10.43 -4.61
N ILE A 175 12.71 10.62 -5.91
CA ILE A 175 13.15 9.61 -6.89
C ILE A 175 14.66 9.32 -6.82
N GLY A 176 15.48 10.30 -6.39
CA GLY A 176 16.91 10.11 -6.17
C GLY A 176 17.16 9.07 -5.07
N SER A 177 16.52 9.23 -3.92
CA SER A 177 16.58 8.29 -2.79
C SER A 177 16.04 6.90 -3.18
N VAL A 178 14.95 6.83 -3.96
CA VAL A 178 14.43 5.54 -4.50
C VAL A 178 15.49 4.85 -5.35
N ARG A 179 16.15 5.56 -6.28
CA ARG A 179 17.23 5.02 -7.13
C ARG A 179 18.42 4.52 -6.31
N GLU A 180 18.82 5.25 -5.27
CA GLU A 180 19.89 4.84 -4.35
C GLU A 180 19.56 3.53 -3.63
N LYS A 181 18.33 3.41 -3.09
CA LYS A 181 17.84 2.19 -2.42
C LYS A 181 17.79 1.01 -3.38
N LEU A 182 17.27 1.20 -4.60
CA LEU A 182 17.23 0.16 -5.64
C LEU A 182 18.63 -0.31 -6.03
N ASN A 183 19.57 0.61 -6.23
CA ASN A 183 20.96 0.25 -6.55
C ASN A 183 21.63 -0.51 -5.41
N ALA A 184 21.39 -0.09 -4.15
CA ALA A 184 21.98 -0.73 -2.97
C ALA A 184 21.46 -2.17 -2.74
N THR A 185 20.27 -2.50 -3.23
CA THR A 185 19.59 -3.79 -3.01
C THR A 185 19.53 -4.68 -4.26
N LYS A 186 20.08 -4.26 -5.39
CA LYS A 186 20.00 -4.97 -6.68
C LYS A 186 20.52 -6.42 -6.68
N ALA A 187 21.40 -6.76 -5.74
CA ALA A 187 21.95 -8.11 -5.61
C ALA A 187 20.98 -9.11 -4.92
N SER A 188 19.81 -8.65 -4.46
CA SER A 188 18.84 -9.45 -3.70
C SER A 188 17.55 -9.66 -4.52
N PRO A 189 17.47 -10.70 -5.37
CA PRO A 189 16.37 -10.88 -6.32
C PRO A 189 15.01 -11.18 -5.65
N SER A 190 14.99 -11.62 -4.41
CA SER A 190 13.78 -11.86 -3.63
C SER A 190 13.20 -10.58 -3.02
N PHE A 191 13.93 -9.47 -3.04
CA PHE A 191 13.52 -8.20 -2.48
C PHE A 191 12.77 -7.36 -3.50
N GLY A 192 11.68 -6.71 -3.07
CA GLY A 192 10.91 -5.75 -3.87
C GLY A 192 10.70 -4.42 -3.15
N LEU A 193 11.09 -3.31 -3.80
CA LEU A 193 10.72 -1.96 -3.39
C LEU A 193 9.45 -1.56 -4.14
N TYR A 194 8.45 -1.08 -3.41
CA TYR A 194 7.16 -0.60 -3.91
C TYR A 194 7.01 0.88 -3.57
N ASP A 195 7.02 1.72 -4.60
CA ASP A 195 6.87 3.16 -4.42
C ASP A 195 5.42 3.52 -4.09
N ALA A 196 5.24 4.34 -3.06
CA ALA A 196 3.92 4.84 -2.67
C ALA A 196 3.59 6.21 -3.31
N TYR A 197 4.57 6.87 -3.92
CA TYR A 197 4.39 8.20 -4.49
C TYR A 197 4.11 8.13 -5.99
N VAL A 198 2.86 8.19 -6.35
CA VAL A 198 2.40 8.00 -7.74
C VAL A 198 2.99 9.00 -8.74
N ILE A 199 3.46 10.17 -8.30
CA ILE A 199 4.13 11.14 -9.16
C ILE A 199 5.44 10.58 -9.73
N ASN A 200 6.16 9.78 -8.93
CA ASN A 200 7.39 9.12 -9.34
C ASN A 200 7.15 7.79 -10.05
N ALA A 201 5.90 7.31 -10.16
CA ALA A 201 5.59 5.93 -10.50
C ALA A 201 6.35 5.41 -11.73
N VAL A 202 6.27 6.12 -12.85
CA VAL A 202 6.92 5.69 -14.10
C VAL A 202 8.45 5.68 -13.96
N GLU A 203 9.03 6.72 -13.36
CA GLU A 203 10.48 6.78 -13.14
C GLU A 203 10.98 5.72 -12.18
N SER A 204 10.23 5.48 -11.11
CA SER A 204 10.51 4.45 -10.12
C SER A 204 10.46 3.04 -10.74
N LEU A 205 9.44 2.74 -11.54
CA LEU A 205 9.31 1.47 -12.25
C LEU A 205 10.45 1.27 -13.28
N LYS A 206 10.80 2.32 -14.05
CA LYS A 206 11.95 2.31 -14.98
C LYS A 206 13.29 2.14 -14.24
N ALA A 207 13.42 2.69 -13.04
CA ALA A 207 14.61 2.53 -12.20
C ALA A 207 14.75 1.12 -11.60
N GLY A 208 13.73 0.27 -11.69
CA GLY A 208 13.78 -1.12 -11.23
C GLY A 208 12.92 -1.42 -10.01
N ALA A 209 12.07 -0.50 -9.55
CA ALA A 209 11.11 -0.80 -8.49
C ALA A 209 10.27 -2.04 -8.84
N ALA A 210 9.97 -2.87 -7.85
CA ALA A 210 9.17 -4.08 -8.04
C ALA A 210 7.71 -3.76 -8.38
N GLY A 211 7.27 -2.56 -8.02
CA GLY A 211 5.91 -2.11 -8.29
C GLY A 211 5.52 -0.87 -7.50
N LEU A 212 4.23 -0.72 -7.31
CA LEU A 212 3.62 0.42 -6.63
C LEU A 212 2.77 -0.05 -5.42
N SER A 213 2.68 0.80 -4.38
CA SER A 213 1.83 0.57 -3.21
C SER A 213 1.25 1.90 -2.70
N CYS A 214 0.43 2.55 -3.53
CA CYS A 214 -0.08 3.90 -3.36
C CYS A 214 -1.58 3.94 -3.01
N ILE A 215 -2.04 5.04 -2.41
CA ILE A 215 -3.44 5.23 -2.00
C ILE A 215 -4.38 5.41 -3.19
N GLN A 216 -3.88 5.84 -4.35
CA GLN A 216 -4.66 6.05 -5.57
C GLN A 216 -5.33 4.77 -6.06
N GLY A 217 -4.76 3.62 -5.74
CA GLY A 217 -5.39 2.34 -6.01
C GLY A 217 -6.65 2.05 -5.18
N ASN A 218 -7.00 2.88 -4.21
CA ASN A 218 -8.29 2.84 -3.53
C ASN A 218 -9.39 3.62 -4.26
N PHE A 219 -9.01 4.28 -5.35
CA PHE A 219 -9.92 4.97 -6.26
C PHE A 219 -9.99 4.26 -7.61
N PHE A 220 -8.83 3.87 -8.14
CA PHE A 220 -8.65 3.35 -9.50
C PHE A 220 -7.65 2.17 -9.49
N PRO A 221 -7.96 1.03 -8.87
CA PRO A 221 -7.00 -0.08 -8.80
C PRO A 221 -6.58 -0.56 -10.18
N GLU A 222 -7.51 -0.63 -11.14
CA GLU A 222 -7.26 -1.02 -12.51
C GLU A 222 -6.33 -0.05 -13.27
N LEU A 223 -6.41 1.26 -12.97
CA LEU A 223 -5.52 2.25 -13.57
C LEU A 223 -4.07 2.08 -13.10
N ILE A 224 -3.89 1.77 -11.81
CA ILE A 224 -2.55 1.54 -11.26
C ILE A 224 -1.95 0.21 -11.77
N VAL A 225 -2.78 -0.82 -11.96
CA VAL A 225 -2.37 -2.06 -12.63
C VAL A 225 -1.95 -1.75 -14.06
N TRP A 226 -2.78 -1.05 -14.83
CA TRP A 226 -2.46 -0.64 -16.20
C TRP A 226 -1.13 0.13 -16.27
N LEU A 227 -0.89 1.04 -15.34
CA LEU A 227 0.37 1.80 -15.27
C LEU A 227 1.58 0.89 -15.01
N CYS A 228 1.42 -0.12 -14.15
CA CYS A 228 2.46 -1.14 -13.92
C CYS A 228 2.75 -1.98 -15.16
N ASP A 229 1.75 -2.26 -15.97
CA ASP A 229 1.89 -3.08 -17.19
C ASP A 229 2.50 -2.29 -18.36
N HIS A 230 2.23 -0.96 -18.46
CA HIS A 230 2.57 -0.13 -19.63
C HIS A 230 3.64 0.93 -19.37
N PHE A 231 4.26 1.00 -18.19
CA PHE A 231 5.20 2.06 -17.79
C PHE A 231 6.38 2.26 -18.76
N ASP A 232 6.73 1.26 -19.55
CA ASP A 232 7.89 1.24 -20.48
C ASP A 232 7.49 0.71 -21.88
N ASP A 233 6.24 0.92 -22.25
CA ASP A 233 5.73 0.55 -23.58
C ASP A 233 5.70 1.78 -24.48
N ASP A 234 6.49 1.73 -25.57
CA ASP A 234 6.60 2.83 -26.54
C ASP A 234 5.26 3.15 -27.21
N ALA A 235 4.41 2.14 -27.45
CA ALA A 235 3.09 2.32 -28.04
C ALA A 235 2.11 3.04 -27.12
N SER A 236 2.34 2.99 -25.81
CA SER A 236 1.46 3.57 -24.80
C SER A 236 1.91 4.94 -24.27
N GLN A 237 2.95 5.57 -24.83
CA GLN A 237 3.55 6.79 -24.27
C GLN A 237 2.54 7.96 -24.14
N GLU A 238 1.68 8.17 -25.15
CA GLU A 238 0.66 9.23 -25.07
C GLU A 238 -0.36 8.96 -23.96
N ALA A 239 -0.85 7.72 -23.85
CA ALA A 239 -1.77 7.31 -22.80
C ALA A 239 -1.10 7.43 -21.41
N LEU A 240 0.18 7.03 -21.32
CA LEU A 240 0.96 7.12 -20.10
C LEU A 240 1.10 8.57 -19.61
N HIS A 241 1.37 9.52 -20.51
CA HIS A 241 1.40 10.94 -20.17
C HIS A 241 0.04 11.43 -19.65
N LYS A 242 -1.07 11.06 -20.30
CA LYS A 242 -2.43 11.42 -19.83
C LYS A 242 -2.71 10.88 -18.43
N VAL A 243 -2.33 9.62 -18.16
CA VAL A 243 -2.48 9.00 -16.82
C VAL A 243 -1.64 9.73 -15.78
N GLN A 244 -0.37 10.03 -16.08
CA GLN A 244 0.50 10.76 -15.15
C GLN A 244 -0.04 12.16 -14.82
N HIS A 245 -0.55 12.89 -15.82
CA HIS A 245 -1.18 14.20 -15.64
C HIS A 245 -2.42 14.09 -14.76
N PHE A 246 -3.32 13.17 -15.09
CA PHE A 246 -4.54 12.93 -14.29
C PHE A 246 -4.22 12.63 -12.82
N LEU A 247 -3.28 11.75 -12.55
CA LEU A 247 -2.89 11.39 -11.19
C LEU A 247 -2.24 12.57 -10.44
N ARG A 248 -1.41 13.36 -11.12
CA ARG A 248 -0.77 14.55 -10.54
C ARG A 248 -1.77 15.64 -10.21
N ASP A 249 -2.65 15.98 -11.14
CA ASP A 249 -3.59 17.09 -11.03
C ASP A 249 -4.65 16.82 -9.94
N ASN A 250 -4.91 15.55 -9.64
CA ASN A 250 -5.89 15.13 -8.66
C ASN A 250 -5.29 14.66 -7.32
N MET A 251 -3.98 14.83 -7.10
CA MET A 251 -3.31 14.39 -5.86
C MET A 251 -3.99 14.97 -4.61
N GLU A 252 -4.24 16.26 -4.59
CA GLU A 252 -4.80 16.94 -3.41
C GLU A 252 -6.18 16.40 -3.04
N VAL A 253 -7.08 16.21 -4.01
CA VAL A 253 -8.44 15.73 -3.76
C VAL A 253 -8.46 14.30 -3.25
N MET A 254 -7.48 13.49 -3.62
CA MET A 254 -7.34 12.09 -3.15
C MET A 254 -6.70 11.98 -1.76
N HIS A 255 -5.94 13.00 -1.31
CA HIS A 255 -5.26 12.99 -0.01
C HIS A 255 -6.07 13.68 1.09
N ASN A 256 -6.77 14.75 0.78
CA ASN A 256 -7.52 15.51 1.78
C ASN A 256 -8.66 14.68 2.38
N SER A 257 -8.67 14.54 3.70
CA SER A 257 -9.63 13.69 4.45
C SER A 257 -9.61 12.21 4.07
N TYR A 258 -8.45 11.70 3.62
CA TYR A 258 -8.27 10.26 3.39
C TYR A 258 -8.26 9.51 4.74
N PRO A 259 -8.95 8.34 4.91
CA PRO A 259 -9.54 7.52 3.85
C PRO A 259 -11.03 7.81 3.53
N ALA A 260 -11.70 8.77 4.16
CA ALA A 260 -13.11 9.07 3.92
C ALA A 260 -13.42 9.39 2.44
N VAL A 261 -12.53 10.15 1.79
CA VAL A 261 -12.65 10.49 0.35
C VAL A 261 -12.61 9.26 -0.54
N ALA A 262 -11.78 8.28 -0.24
CA ALA A 262 -11.72 7.02 -1.00
C ALA A 262 -12.99 6.19 -0.80
N LYS A 263 -13.49 6.09 0.44
CA LYS A 263 -14.76 5.42 0.75
C LYS A 263 -15.94 6.08 0.03
N TYR A 264 -15.98 7.42 -0.02
CA TYR A 264 -17.00 8.14 -0.78
C TYR A 264 -16.90 7.86 -2.28
N TYR A 265 -15.70 7.89 -2.84
CA TYR A 265 -15.49 7.61 -4.26
C TYR A 265 -15.96 6.21 -4.63
N LEU A 266 -15.59 5.18 -3.85
CA LEU A 266 -16.05 3.81 -4.04
C LEU A 266 -17.58 3.70 -3.95
N ARG A 267 -18.20 4.39 -3.00
CA ARG A 267 -19.68 4.44 -2.90
C ARG A 267 -20.30 5.05 -4.14
N LYS A 268 -19.73 6.12 -4.69
CA LYS A 268 -20.19 6.73 -5.95
C LYS A 268 -20.03 5.79 -7.14
N SER A 269 -19.01 4.95 -7.13
CA SER A 269 -18.78 3.90 -8.13
C SER A 269 -19.73 2.69 -7.99
N GLY A 270 -20.73 2.76 -7.13
CA GLY A 270 -21.71 1.69 -6.91
C GLY A 270 -21.36 0.72 -5.78
N PHE A 271 -20.25 0.96 -5.07
CA PHE A 271 -19.85 0.11 -3.96
C PHE A 271 -20.64 0.45 -2.69
N ASN A 272 -21.46 -0.50 -2.19
CA ASN A 272 -22.22 -0.28 -0.97
C ASN A 272 -21.32 -0.26 0.27
N MET A 273 -20.77 0.92 0.59
CA MET A 273 -19.84 1.18 1.69
C MET A 273 -20.24 2.43 2.48
N SER A 274 -20.18 2.38 3.80
CA SER A 274 -20.25 3.59 4.63
C SER A 274 -18.97 4.41 4.47
N ILE A 275 -19.11 5.75 4.49
CA ILE A 275 -17.96 6.67 4.51
C ILE A 275 -17.37 6.87 5.91
N PHE A 276 -17.93 6.19 6.92
CA PHE A 276 -17.48 6.30 8.30
C PHE A 276 -16.00 5.91 8.43
N THR A 277 -15.28 6.68 9.22
CA THR A 277 -13.88 6.43 9.60
C THR A 277 -13.75 6.54 11.11
N ARG A 278 -12.88 5.76 11.72
CA ARG A 278 -12.52 5.89 13.14
C ARG A 278 -11.40 6.90 13.33
N SER A 279 -10.51 7.01 12.33
CA SER A 279 -9.43 7.99 12.34
C SER A 279 -9.97 9.39 12.13
N SER A 280 -9.38 10.37 12.84
CA SER A 280 -9.71 11.79 12.68
C SER A 280 -9.11 12.32 11.37
N THR A 281 -9.86 12.26 10.28
CA THR A 281 -9.40 12.65 8.94
C THR A 281 -9.84 14.06 8.52
N GLY A 282 -10.35 14.85 9.47
CA GLY A 282 -10.98 16.14 9.17
C GLY A 282 -12.46 16.01 8.75
N VAL A 283 -13.11 17.16 8.56
CA VAL A 283 -14.53 17.21 8.19
C VAL A 283 -14.70 16.94 6.69
N PHE A 284 -15.48 15.92 6.34
CA PHE A 284 -15.83 15.63 4.95
C PHE A 284 -16.93 16.59 4.46
N THR A 285 -16.54 17.63 3.72
CA THR A 285 -17.40 18.75 3.33
C THR A 285 -18.13 18.54 2.00
N ASN A 286 -19.15 19.37 1.73
CA ASN A 286 -19.83 19.38 0.43
C ASN A 286 -18.90 19.84 -0.72
N ASP A 287 -17.92 20.71 -0.45
CA ASP A 287 -16.89 21.08 -1.43
C ASP A 287 -16.05 19.86 -1.86
N MET A 288 -15.63 19.05 -0.88
CA MET A 288 -14.93 17.78 -1.16
C MET A 288 -15.76 16.83 -1.99
N LYS A 289 -17.06 16.69 -1.70
CA LYS A 289 -17.96 15.88 -2.54
C LYS A 289 -17.97 16.37 -3.99
N GLY A 290 -18.13 17.67 -4.20
CA GLY A 290 -18.11 18.25 -5.55
C GLY A 290 -16.77 18.04 -6.28
N LYS A 291 -15.62 18.08 -5.55
CA LYS A 291 -14.32 17.76 -6.13
C LYS A 291 -14.20 16.27 -6.51
N LEU A 292 -14.70 15.37 -5.67
CA LEU A 292 -14.72 13.92 -5.95
C LEU A 292 -15.69 13.56 -7.07
N ASP A 293 -16.80 14.27 -7.20
CA ASP A 293 -17.73 14.10 -8.31
C ASP A 293 -17.09 14.46 -9.65
N ARG A 294 -16.33 15.56 -9.69
CA ARG A 294 -15.53 15.93 -10.87
C ARG A 294 -14.40 14.90 -11.15
N LEU A 295 -13.73 14.41 -10.11
CA LEU A 295 -12.71 13.36 -10.24
C LEU A 295 -13.30 12.11 -10.90
N PHE A 296 -14.52 11.72 -10.51
CA PHE A 296 -15.22 10.58 -11.08
C PHE A 296 -15.49 10.76 -12.58
N GLU A 297 -15.99 11.94 -12.98
CA GLU A 297 -16.24 12.29 -14.38
C GLU A 297 -14.95 12.35 -15.20
N GLN A 298 -13.89 12.97 -14.66
CA GLN A 298 -12.57 13.03 -15.30
C GLN A 298 -11.97 11.64 -15.52
N TYR A 299 -12.16 10.74 -14.55
CA TYR A 299 -11.69 9.35 -14.72
C TYR A 299 -12.46 8.62 -15.81
N GLY A 300 -13.78 8.81 -15.90
CA GLY A 300 -14.61 8.28 -16.99
C GLY A 300 -14.06 8.71 -18.36
N SER A 301 -13.85 10.02 -18.53
CA SER A 301 -13.27 10.58 -19.76
C SER A 301 -11.84 10.08 -20.05
N LEU A 302 -11.00 9.91 -19.01
CA LEU A 302 -9.65 9.37 -19.19
C LEU A 302 -9.71 7.94 -19.74
N LYS A 303 -10.56 7.06 -19.21
CA LYS A 303 -10.69 5.67 -19.67
C LYS A 303 -11.07 5.58 -21.14
N GLU A 304 -12.00 6.43 -21.60
CA GLU A 304 -12.37 6.50 -23.00
C GLU A 304 -11.19 6.93 -23.89
N ASN A 305 -10.41 7.92 -23.42
CA ASN A 305 -9.30 8.52 -24.17
C ASN A 305 -8.05 7.64 -24.28
N ILE A 306 -7.85 6.70 -23.36
CA ILE A 306 -6.68 5.79 -23.39
C ILE A 306 -7.03 4.38 -23.85
N ALA A 307 -8.22 4.22 -24.45
CA ALA A 307 -8.76 2.94 -24.94
C ALA A 307 -8.68 1.79 -23.90
N MET A 308 -8.83 2.09 -22.61
CA MET A 308 -8.97 1.10 -21.55
C MET A 308 -10.35 0.41 -21.63
N GLN A 309 -10.80 0.08 -22.84
CA GLN A 309 -12.13 -0.48 -23.10
C GLN A 309 -12.31 -1.89 -22.55
N ASP A 310 -11.22 -2.60 -22.24
CA ASP A 310 -11.25 -3.98 -21.76
C ASP A 310 -11.29 -4.11 -20.22
N LEU A 311 -11.17 -3.01 -19.49
CA LEU A 311 -11.29 -3.06 -18.03
C LEU A 311 -12.76 -3.03 -17.61
N LYS A 312 -13.30 -4.20 -17.37
CA LYS A 312 -14.62 -4.38 -16.77
C LYS A 312 -14.68 -3.62 -15.45
N LEU A 313 -15.36 -2.48 -15.46
CA LEU A 313 -15.84 -1.88 -14.22
C LEU A 313 -16.85 -2.83 -13.60
N LEU A 314 -16.81 -2.93 -12.29
CA LEU A 314 -17.88 -3.48 -11.48
C LEU A 314 -19.23 -2.86 -11.90
N GLN A 315 -20.04 -3.63 -12.61
CA GLN A 315 -21.47 -3.35 -12.78
C GLN A 315 -22.21 -3.85 -11.56
#